data_3a1381b241bae3284d06bee064c5efe1
#
_entry.id   3a1381b241bae3284d06bee064c5efe1
#
_cell.length_a   1.000
_cell.length_b   1.000
_cell.length_c   1.000
_cell.angle_alpha   90.00
_cell.angle_beta   90.00
_cell.angle_gamma   90.00
#
_symmetry.space_group_name_H-M   'P 1'
#
loop_
_entity.id
_entity.type
_entity.pdbx_description
1 polymer ?
#
loop_
_entity_poly.entity_id
_entity_poly.type
_entity_poly.pdbx_seq_one_letter_code
_entity_poly.pdbx_strand_id
1 'polypeptide(L)'
;SKGTGYPIAKIAAKLAIGYSLDELDNQITKSTSALFEPTLDYVIVKIPRWNFDKFEGSDRILGLQMKSVGEVMGIGRSFQEALHKATQSLEIKRNGLGADGKGYNDYNLILNKLKNEVVSQKISKV
;
A
#
# COMPACT_ATOMS: atom_id res chain seq x y z
N SER A 1 -11.29 -3.93 -2.99
CA SER A 1 -11.88 -5.08 -3.70
C SER A 1 -10.93 -6.27 -3.78
N LYS A 2 -9.70 -6.14 -4.32
CA LYS A 2 -8.78 -7.28 -4.48
C LYS A 2 -8.45 -8.00 -3.16
N GLY A 3 -8.27 -7.26 -2.08
CA GLY A 3 -7.87 -7.82 -0.80
C GLY A 3 -8.97 -8.61 -0.09
N THR A 4 -10.20 -8.12 -0.14
CA THR A 4 -11.33 -8.65 0.64
C THR A 4 -12.40 -9.33 -0.22
N GLY A 5 -12.38 -9.14 -1.54
CA GLY A 5 -13.48 -9.54 -2.43
C GLY A 5 -14.71 -8.61 -2.39
N TYR A 6 -14.73 -7.62 -1.49
CA TYR A 6 -15.86 -6.70 -1.37
C TYR A 6 -15.96 -5.78 -2.61
N PRO A 7 -17.11 -5.75 -3.32
CA PRO A 7 -17.25 -5.06 -4.60
C PRO A 7 -17.49 -3.55 -4.41
N ILE A 8 -16.49 -2.81 -3.97
CA ILE A 8 -16.57 -1.38 -3.60
C ILE A 8 -17.18 -0.53 -4.73
N ALA A 9 -16.70 -0.69 -5.97
CA ALA A 9 -17.18 0.12 -7.09
C ALA A 9 -18.67 -0.11 -7.39
N LYS A 10 -19.14 -1.34 -7.32
CA LYS A 10 -20.55 -1.70 -7.52
C LYS A 10 -21.44 -1.12 -6.43
N ILE A 11 -20.99 -1.19 -5.18
CA ILE A 11 -21.71 -0.61 -4.04
C ILE A 11 -21.73 0.92 -4.15
N ALA A 12 -20.57 1.54 -4.42
CA ALA A 12 -20.48 2.99 -4.58
C ALA A 12 -21.38 3.53 -5.69
N ALA A 13 -21.51 2.83 -6.83
CA ALA A 13 -22.42 3.21 -7.90
C ALA A 13 -23.90 3.18 -7.44
N LYS A 14 -24.30 2.20 -6.65
CA LYS A 14 -25.64 2.13 -6.09
C LYS A 14 -25.91 3.23 -5.06
N LEU A 15 -24.95 3.52 -4.19
CA LEU A 15 -25.06 4.63 -3.24
C LEU A 15 -25.22 5.97 -3.96
N ALA A 16 -24.52 6.18 -5.08
CA ALA A 16 -24.59 7.40 -5.87
C ALA A 16 -25.96 7.67 -6.47
N ILE A 17 -26.79 6.62 -6.68
CA ILE A 17 -28.17 6.75 -7.17
C ILE A 17 -29.22 6.71 -6.06
N GLY A 18 -28.79 6.78 -4.77
CA GLY A 18 -29.66 7.01 -3.64
C GLY A 18 -29.93 5.81 -2.72
N TYR A 19 -29.36 4.63 -2.99
CA TYR A 19 -29.45 3.52 -2.04
C TYR A 19 -28.62 3.79 -0.80
N SER A 20 -29.04 3.24 0.34
CA SER A 20 -28.23 3.19 1.57
C SER A 20 -27.55 1.81 1.71
N LEU A 21 -26.54 1.72 2.58
CA LEU A 21 -25.79 0.46 2.77
C LEU A 21 -26.62 -0.66 3.39
N ASP A 22 -27.59 -0.32 4.19
CA ASP A 22 -28.50 -1.27 4.85
C ASP A 22 -29.56 -1.84 3.87
N GLU A 23 -29.86 -1.12 2.80
CA GLU A 23 -30.77 -1.57 1.74
C GLU A 23 -30.10 -2.52 0.72
N LEU A 24 -28.77 -2.61 0.75
CA LEU A 24 -28.01 -3.42 -0.20
C LEU A 24 -27.54 -4.72 0.43
N ASP A 25 -27.65 -5.80 -0.35
CA ASP A 25 -27.12 -7.11 0.07
C ASP A 25 -25.60 -7.16 -0.01
N ASN A 26 -24.99 -7.81 0.99
CA ASN A 26 -23.57 -8.14 0.96
C ASN A 26 -23.33 -9.24 -0.08
N GLN A 27 -22.55 -8.92 -1.10
CA GLN A 27 -22.28 -9.82 -2.23
C GLN A 27 -21.44 -11.04 -1.85
N ILE A 28 -20.72 -10.99 -0.70
CA ILE A 28 -19.86 -12.07 -0.21
C ILE A 28 -20.68 -13.05 0.62
N THR A 29 -21.36 -12.56 1.64
CA THR A 29 -22.13 -13.40 2.57
C THR A 29 -23.49 -13.84 2.01
N LYS A 30 -24.09 -13.01 1.13
CA LYS A 30 -25.41 -13.19 0.54
C LYS A 30 -26.57 -13.26 1.56
N SER A 31 -26.27 -13.12 2.83
CA SER A 31 -27.24 -13.23 3.93
C SER A 31 -27.25 -12.02 4.86
N THR A 32 -26.27 -11.11 4.70
CA THR A 32 -26.16 -9.87 5.49
C THR A 32 -26.27 -8.64 4.60
N SER A 33 -26.44 -7.47 5.21
CA SER A 33 -26.42 -6.20 4.47
C SER A 33 -25.00 -5.79 4.07
N ALA A 34 -24.88 -4.85 3.14
CA ALA A 34 -23.61 -4.28 2.72
C ALA A 34 -22.87 -3.51 3.84
N LEU A 35 -23.55 -3.20 4.94
CA LEU A 35 -22.95 -2.66 6.17
C LEU A 35 -21.98 -3.62 6.86
N PHE A 36 -22.13 -4.93 6.65
CA PHE A 36 -21.29 -5.93 7.31
C PHE A 36 -19.84 -5.82 6.86
N GLU A 37 -18.96 -5.49 7.80
CA GLU A 37 -17.51 -5.36 7.54
C GLU A 37 -16.90 -6.72 7.21
N PRO A 38 -15.98 -6.79 6.21
CA PRO A 38 -15.25 -8.01 5.91
C PRO A 38 -14.41 -8.46 7.10
N THR A 39 -14.50 -9.73 7.47
CA THR A 39 -13.68 -10.37 8.49
C THR A 39 -12.63 -11.23 7.79
N LEU A 40 -11.34 -10.96 8.04
CA LEU A 40 -10.23 -11.63 7.37
C LEU A 40 -9.39 -12.39 8.40
N ASP A 41 -8.96 -13.60 8.03
CA ASP A 41 -8.01 -14.42 8.77
C ASP A 41 -6.60 -14.43 8.14
N TYR A 42 -6.34 -13.46 7.26
CA TYR A 42 -5.06 -13.28 6.57
C TYR A 42 -4.67 -11.79 6.56
N VAL A 43 -3.38 -11.55 6.36
CA VAL A 43 -2.81 -10.21 6.28
C VAL A 43 -2.54 -9.84 4.83
N ILE A 44 -2.89 -8.62 4.46
CA ILE A 44 -2.64 -8.06 3.14
C ILE A 44 -1.69 -6.88 3.28
N VAL A 45 -0.62 -6.89 2.50
CA VAL A 45 0.30 -5.77 2.36
C VAL A 45 0.28 -5.29 0.92
N LYS A 46 0.01 -4.01 0.71
CA LYS A 46 0.09 -3.34 -0.60
C LYS A 46 1.26 -2.38 -0.60
N ILE A 47 2.13 -2.49 -1.59
CA ILE A 47 3.29 -1.62 -1.76
C ILE A 47 3.20 -0.95 -3.14
N PRO A 48 3.28 0.39 -3.22
CA PRO A 48 3.31 1.08 -4.50
C PRO A 48 4.65 0.86 -5.20
N ARG A 49 4.64 0.79 -6.53
CA ARG A 49 5.84 0.81 -7.37
C ARG A 49 6.13 2.25 -7.79
N TRP A 50 7.32 2.71 -7.48
CA TRP A 50 7.84 4.01 -7.86
C TRP A 50 8.84 3.85 -9.01
N ASN A 51 8.85 4.76 -9.97
CA ASN A 51 9.82 4.79 -11.07
C ASN A 51 10.80 5.95 -10.98
N PHE A 52 11.06 6.45 -9.78
CA PHE A 52 12.04 7.52 -9.54
C PHE A 52 13.46 7.16 -9.96
N ASP A 53 13.78 5.88 -9.99
CA ASP A 53 15.04 5.33 -10.48
C ASP A 53 15.22 5.46 -12.00
N LYS A 54 14.12 5.57 -12.75
CA LYS A 54 14.14 5.71 -14.22
C LYS A 54 14.10 7.16 -14.70
N PHE A 55 13.66 8.07 -13.86
CA PHE A 55 13.49 9.48 -14.22
C PHE A 55 14.37 10.34 -13.31
N GLU A 56 15.58 10.65 -13.80
CA GLU A 56 16.50 11.56 -13.10
C GLU A 56 15.87 12.95 -12.98
N GLY A 57 16.06 13.58 -11.81
CA GLY A 57 15.51 14.90 -11.51
C GLY A 57 14.01 14.91 -11.15
N SER A 58 13.34 13.76 -11.11
CA SER A 58 11.95 13.70 -10.65
C SER A 58 11.85 13.98 -9.15
N ASP A 59 10.82 14.75 -8.77
CA ASP A 59 10.52 15.00 -7.36
C ASP A 59 10.07 13.73 -6.65
N ARG A 60 10.86 13.29 -5.65
CA ARG A 60 10.61 12.08 -4.87
C ARG A 60 9.75 12.31 -3.62
N ILE A 61 9.41 13.57 -3.33
CA ILE A 61 8.60 13.90 -2.15
C ILE A 61 7.14 13.53 -2.43
N LEU A 62 6.57 12.72 -1.56
CA LEU A 62 5.17 12.34 -1.65
C LEU A 62 4.26 13.48 -1.20
N GLY A 63 3.21 13.73 -1.96
CA GLY A 63 2.25 14.78 -1.70
C GLY A 63 0.84 14.38 -2.18
N LEU A 64 0.02 15.36 -2.52
CA LEU A 64 -1.35 15.13 -2.98
C LEU A 64 -1.42 14.49 -4.37
N GLN A 65 -0.39 14.68 -5.17
CA GLN A 65 -0.32 14.12 -6.52
C GLN A 65 0.12 12.66 -6.49
N MET A 66 -0.55 11.80 -7.23
CA MET A 66 -0.16 10.40 -7.39
C MET A 66 1.14 10.29 -8.18
N LYS A 67 2.15 9.62 -7.59
CA LYS A 67 3.48 9.41 -8.19
C LYS A 67 3.80 7.93 -8.44
N SER A 68 2.98 7.02 -7.95
CA SER A 68 3.14 5.60 -8.21
C SER A 68 2.68 5.23 -9.62
N VAL A 69 3.35 4.26 -10.23
CA VAL A 69 3.01 3.72 -11.57
C VAL A 69 2.26 2.41 -11.52
N GLY A 70 2.10 1.87 -10.33
CA GLY A 70 1.40 0.62 -10.07
C GLY A 70 1.57 0.20 -8.62
N GLU A 71 1.10 -0.98 -8.29
CA GLU A 71 1.18 -1.54 -6.95
C GLU A 71 1.27 -3.05 -6.98
N VAL A 72 1.86 -3.63 -5.95
CA VAL A 72 1.87 -5.06 -5.69
C VAL A 72 1.09 -5.37 -4.43
N MET A 73 0.62 -6.61 -4.30
CA MET A 73 -0.10 -7.07 -3.13
C MET A 73 0.47 -8.41 -2.68
N GLY A 74 0.91 -8.46 -1.43
CA GLY A 74 1.30 -9.69 -0.75
C GLY A 74 0.21 -10.13 0.22
N ILE A 75 -0.12 -11.42 0.21
CA ILE A 75 -1.07 -12.03 1.15
C ILE A 75 -0.33 -13.11 1.94
N GLY A 76 -0.47 -13.09 3.25
CA GLY A 76 0.16 -14.06 4.14
C GLY A 76 -0.64 -14.27 5.42
N ARG A 77 -0.26 -15.28 6.21
CA ARG A 77 -0.85 -15.52 7.53
C ARG A 77 -0.30 -14.58 8.60
N SER A 78 0.88 -14.01 8.36
CA SER A 78 1.49 -13.00 9.21
C SER A 78 1.87 -11.76 8.40
N PHE A 79 2.07 -10.64 9.09
CA PHE A 79 2.54 -9.40 8.48
C PHE A 79 3.90 -9.58 7.79
N GLN A 80 4.82 -10.28 8.44
CA GLN A 80 6.15 -10.55 7.89
C GLN A 80 6.07 -11.33 6.57
N GLU A 81 5.28 -12.38 6.52
CA GLU A 81 5.08 -13.18 5.30
C GLU A 81 4.48 -12.32 4.17
N ALA A 82 3.41 -11.58 4.46
CA ALA A 82 2.75 -10.72 3.48
C ALA A 82 3.69 -9.63 2.94
N LEU A 83 4.49 -9.01 3.83
CA LEU A 83 5.45 -7.99 3.48
C LEU A 83 6.58 -8.53 2.59
N HIS A 84 7.14 -9.69 2.93
CA HIS A 84 8.17 -10.34 2.11
C HIS A 84 7.65 -10.70 0.72
N LYS A 85 6.46 -11.29 0.63
CA LYS A 85 5.81 -11.59 -0.66
C LYS A 85 5.58 -10.34 -1.50
N ALA A 86 5.09 -9.26 -0.89
CA ALA A 86 4.90 -7.98 -1.57
C ALA A 86 6.23 -7.40 -2.07
N THR A 87 7.28 -7.44 -1.24
CA THR A 87 8.62 -6.94 -1.62
C THR A 87 9.20 -7.72 -2.81
N GLN A 88 9.08 -9.04 -2.81
CA GLN A 88 9.52 -9.87 -3.93
C GLN A 88 8.76 -9.56 -5.22
N SER A 89 7.46 -9.32 -5.11
CA SER A 89 6.59 -8.98 -6.25
C SER A 89 6.88 -7.62 -6.88
N LEU A 90 7.61 -6.73 -6.19
CA LEU A 90 8.04 -5.43 -6.75
C LEU A 90 9.09 -5.55 -7.87
N GLU A 91 9.73 -6.71 -8.03
CA GLU A 91 10.78 -6.96 -9.03
C GLU A 91 11.97 -5.95 -8.96
N ILE A 92 12.28 -5.50 -7.76
CA ILE A 92 13.40 -4.58 -7.49
C ILE A 92 14.70 -5.29 -7.12
N LYS A 93 14.79 -6.59 -7.42
CA LYS A 93 15.93 -7.45 -7.08
C LYS A 93 16.21 -7.53 -5.57
N ARG A 94 15.16 -7.46 -4.76
CA ARG A 94 15.19 -7.62 -3.30
C ARG A 94 14.38 -8.84 -2.91
N ASN A 95 14.97 -9.70 -2.07
CA ASN A 95 14.31 -10.93 -1.58
C ASN A 95 13.54 -10.70 -0.27
N GLY A 96 13.68 -9.53 0.32
CA GLY A 96 13.05 -9.15 1.58
C GLY A 96 13.61 -7.85 2.13
N LEU A 97 13.22 -7.51 3.34
CA LEU A 97 13.72 -6.34 4.06
C LEU A 97 14.83 -6.76 5.01
N GLY A 98 16.06 -6.28 4.76
CA GLY A 98 17.21 -6.37 5.66
C GLY A 98 18.01 -7.67 5.64
N ALA A 99 17.48 -8.79 5.14
CA ALA A 99 18.20 -10.08 5.14
C ALA A 99 18.96 -10.38 3.83
N ASP A 100 18.95 -9.47 2.88
CA ASP A 100 19.54 -9.64 1.54
C ASP A 100 20.92 -8.98 1.38
N GLY A 101 21.53 -8.52 2.47
CA GLY A 101 22.82 -7.84 2.47
C GLY A 101 22.84 -6.45 1.83
N LYS A 102 21.70 -5.96 1.37
CA LYS A 102 21.56 -4.65 0.71
C LYS A 102 21.02 -3.55 1.64
N GLY A 103 20.95 -3.84 2.93
CA GLY A 103 20.57 -2.87 3.95
C GLY A 103 21.74 -1.97 4.37
N TYR A 104 21.43 -0.92 5.09
CA TYR A 104 22.44 -0.10 5.74
C TYR A 104 22.87 -0.76 7.05
N ASN A 105 24.16 -1.10 7.16
CA ASN A 105 24.73 -1.72 8.37
C ASN A 105 25.25 -0.68 9.38
N ASP A 106 25.32 0.59 8.99
CA ASP A 106 25.82 1.66 9.86
C ASP A 106 24.64 2.51 10.37
N TYR A 107 24.43 2.47 11.69
CA TYR A 107 23.41 3.24 12.38
C TYR A 107 23.58 4.76 12.18
N ASN A 108 24.83 5.26 12.17
CA ASN A 108 25.11 6.67 11.97
C ASN A 108 24.75 7.13 10.55
N LEU A 109 24.98 6.28 9.57
CA LEU A 109 24.60 6.56 8.18
C LEU A 109 23.08 6.63 8.03
N ILE A 110 22.34 5.74 8.70
CA ILE A 110 20.87 5.74 8.71
C ILE A 110 20.35 7.03 9.36
N LEU A 111 20.88 7.38 10.53
CA LEU A 111 20.51 8.61 11.24
C LEU A 111 20.78 9.87 10.43
N ASN A 112 21.94 9.97 9.77
CA ASN A 112 22.27 11.12 8.94
C ASN A 112 21.35 11.24 7.73
N LYS A 113 20.98 10.13 7.08
CA LYS A 113 20.00 10.14 5.99
C LYS A 113 18.62 10.59 6.46
N LEU A 114 18.14 10.05 7.58
CA LEU A 114 16.84 10.43 8.15
C LEU A 114 16.82 11.93 8.53
N LYS A 115 17.88 12.44 9.14
CA LYS A 115 18.00 13.88 9.48
C LYS A 115 17.96 14.75 8.22
N ASN A 116 18.70 14.38 7.19
CA ASN A 116 18.76 15.16 5.95
C ASN A 116 17.43 15.14 5.19
N GLU A 117 16.71 14.02 5.17
CA GLU A 117 15.38 13.92 4.56
C GLU A 117 14.33 14.75 5.32
N VAL A 118 14.35 14.72 6.65
CA VAL A 118 13.46 15.53 7.48
C VAL A 118 13.73 17.03 7.33
N VAL A 119 15.00 17.43 7.21
CA VAL A 119 15.37 18.84 6.99
C VAL A 119 14.96 19.29 5.59
N SER A 120 15.17 18.48 4.56
CA SER A 120 14.76 18.82 3.18
C SER A 120 13.24 18.98 3.06
N GLN A 121 12.45 18.15 3.75
CA GLN A 121 11.00 18.28 3.80
C GLN A 121 10.51 19.55 4.52
N LYS A 122 11.27 20.03 5.53
CA LYS A 122 10.94 21.29 6.23
C LYS A 122 11.24 22.53 5.37
N ILE A 123 12.31 22.50 4.59
CA ILE A 123 12.71 23.63 3.73
C ILE A 123 11.77 23.78 2.51
N SER A 124 11.22 22.69 2.01
CA SER A 124 10.28 22.72 0.88
C SER A 124 8.87 23.19 1.23
N LYS A 125 8.59 23.50 2.51
CA LYS A 125 7.28 24.00 3.00
C LYS A 125 7.32 25.50 3.36
N VAL A 126 8.42 26.20 3.12
CA VAL A 126 8.55 27.65 3.22
C VAL A 126 8.59 28.24 1.80
#